data_16fe96b77a8d9f7eb88c9011489252a4
#
_entry.id   16fe96b77a8d9f7eb88c9011489252a4
#
_cell.length_a   1.000
_cell.length_b   1.000
_cell.length_c   1.000
_cell.angle_alpha   90.00
_cell.angle_beta   90.00
_cell.angle_gamma   90.00
#
_symmetry.space_group_name_H-M   'P 1'
#
loop_
_entity.id
_entity.type
_entity.pdbx_description
1 polymer ?
#
loop_
_entity_poly.entity_id
_entity_poly.type
_entity_poly.pdbx_seq_one_letter_code
_entity_poly.pdbx_strand_id
1 'polypeptide(L)'
;MFSFLKKKKKTPIFEIDSPKISLTPNTVDFISILEKFEINYTCVTNGYITFSAHVFDYAHPLMLGIHYNPLKIEFIEIFRPMEYYQQDAYDINVSFSELSEILIKKYGKPLITTSASINGYPCEQWRTTDYIVNHYIMDRFGPEEHLHINFYKS
;
A
#
# COMPACT_ATOMS: atom_id res chain seq x y z
N MET A 1 -21.25 -32.07 -25.41
CA MET A 1 -21.46 -31.44 -24.08
C MET A 1 -20.18 -30.71 -23.72
N PHE A 2 -20.14 -29.42 -23.92
CA PHE A 2 -18.97 -28.59 -23.58
C PHE A 2 -19.01 -28.27 -22.10
N SER A 3 -18.14 -28.91 -21.30
CA SER A 3 -17.90 -28.57 -19.92
C SER A 3 -17.18 -27.22 -19.88
N PHE A 4 -17.90 -26.15 -19.56
CA PHE A 4 -17.28 -24.89 -19.22
C PHE A 4 -16.62 -25.06 -17.83
N LEU A 5 -15.36 -25.43 -17.83
CA LEU A 5 -14.52 -25.30 -16.64
C LEU A 5 -14.49 -23.83 -16.26
N LYS A 6 -15.33 -23.45 -15.29
CA LYS A 6 -15.20 -22.14 -14.64
C LYS A 6 -13.79 -22.05 -14.07
N LYS A 7 -12.90 -21.31 -14.73
CA LYS A 7 -11.59 -20.98 -14.16
C LYS A 7 -11.87 -20.38 -12.78
N LYS A 8 -11.44 -21.05 -11.72
CA LYS A 8 -11.48 -20.49 -10.37
C LYS A 8 -10.76 -19.13 -10.42
N LYS A 9 -11.49 -18.06 -10.15
CA LYS A 9 -10.94 -16.71 -10.11
C LYS A 9 -9.90 -16.69 -8.99
N LYS A 10 -8.64 -16.46 -9.33
CA LYS A 10 -7.53 -16.41 -8.36
C LYS A 10 -7.80 -15.28 -7.37
N THR A 11 -7.69 -15.54 -6.07
CA THR A 11 -7.80 -14.51 -5.04
C THR A 11 -6.64 -13.52 -5.16
N PRO A 12 -6.90 -12.19 -5.21
CA PRO A 12 -5.86 -11.19 -5.22
C PRO A 12 -4.99 -11.26 -3.94
N ILE A 13 -3.69 -11.05 -4.07
CA ILE A 13 -2.73 -11.12 -2.97
C ILE A 13 -1.80 -9.92 -3.01
N PHE A 14 -1.61 -9.27 -1.86
CA PHE A 14 -0.53 -8.31 -1.61
C PHE A 14 0.50 -8.94 -0.67
N GLU A 15 1.76 -8.94 -1.09
CA GLU A 15 2.86 -9.57 -0.34
C GLU A 15 3.63 -8.54 0.49
N ILE A 16 3.80 -8.86 1.77
CA ILE A 16 4.77 -8.23 2.66
C ILE A 16 6.05 -9.05 2.59
N ASP A 17 7.20 -8.40 2.45
CA ASP A 17 8.47 -9.08 2.18
C ASP A 17 9.10 -9.64 3.46
N SER A 18 9.06 -8.86 4.55
CA SER A 18 9.64 -9.30 5.82
C SER A 18 8.86 -8.71 7.01
N PRO A 19 8.30 -9.58 7.86
CA PRO A 19 8.18 -11.03 7.66
C PRO A 19 7.30 -11.33 6.44
N LYS A 20 7.47 -12.50 5.81
CA LYS A 20 6.72 -12.86 4.61
C LYS A 20 5.27 -13.18 4.95
N ILE A 21 4.37 -12.27 4.58
CA ILE A 21 2.94 -12.35 4.86
C ILE A 21 2.18 -12.01 3.57
N SER A 22 1.20 -12.84 3.23
CA SER A 22 0.28 -12.59 2.12
C SER A 22 -1.04 -12.05 2.65
N LEU A 23 -1.40 -10.83 2.24
CA LEU A 23 -2.69 -10.23 2.55
C LEU A 23 -3.64 -10.37 1.37
N THR A 24 -4.86 -10.83 1.63
CA THR A 24 -5.94 -10.91 0.66
C THR A 24 -7.06 -9.96 1.06
N PRO A 25 -7.99 -9.58 0.15
CA PRO A 25 -9.13 -8.76 0.52
C PRO A 25 -9.95 -9.33 1.69
N ASN A 26 -9.98 -10.66 1.79
CA ASN A 26 -10.76 -11.38 2.81
C ASN A 26 -9.94 -11.76 4.05
N THR A 27 -8.73 -11.26 4.18
CA THR A 27 -7.92 -11.47 5.39
C THR A 27 -8.52 -10.66 6.54
N VAL A 28 -9.33 -11.31 7.37
CA VAL A 28 -10.01 -10.67 8.51
C VAL A 28 -9.31 -10.93 9.83
N ASP A 29 -8.38 -11.89 9.85
CA ASP A 29 -7.66 -12.32 11.05
C ASP A 29 -6.17 -11.91 11.01
N PHE A 30 -5.89 -10.75 10.45
CA PHE A 30 -4.50 -10.27 10.33
C PHE A 30 -3.89 -9.88 11.68
N ILE A 31 -4.68 -9.57 12.70
CA ILE A 31 -4.17 -9.35 14.07
C ILE A 31 -3.51 -10.63 14.60
N SER A 32 -4.17 -11.78 14.48
CA SER A 32 -3.56 -13.07 14.84
C SER A 32 -2.31 -13.37 14.01
N ILE A 33 -2.28 -12.96 12.75
CA ILE A 33 -1.09 -13.10 11.90
C ILE A 33 0.05 -12.21 12.43
N LEU A 34 -0.22 -10.95 12.76
CA LEU A 34 0.77 -10.04 13.32
C LEU A 34 1.33 -10.57 14.65
N GLU A 35 0.46 -11.05 15.53
CA GLU A 35 0.84 -11.67 16.81
C GLU A 35 1.69 -12.93 16.61
N LYS A 36 1.33 -13.79 15.67
CA LYS A 36 2.10 -14.99 15.32
C LYS A 36 3.52 -14.67 14.86
N PHE A 37 3.72 -13.57 14.14
CA PHE A 37 5.02 -13.09 13.69
C PHE A 37 5.69 -12.13 14.67
N GLU A 38 5.12 -11.93 15.87
CA GLU A 38 5.63 -11.03 16.90
C GLU A 38 5.83 -9.58 16.40
N ILE A 39 4.94 -9.13 15.51
CA ILE A 39 4.96 -7.78 14.96
C ILE A 39 4.22 -6.85 15.92
N ASN A 40 4.90 -5.79 16.36
CA ASN A 40 4.26 -4.72 17.12
C ASN A 40 3.31 -3.92 16.21
N TYR A 41 2.10 -3.71 16.69
CA TYR A 41 1.09 -2.95 15.95
C TYR A 41 0.36 -1.96 16.86
N THR A 42 -0.26 -0.95 16.27
CA THR A 42 -1.08 0.04 16.95
C THR A 42 -2.49 0.05 16.37
N CYS A 43 -3.50 -0.17 17.20
CA CYS A 43 -4.89 0.09 16.84
C CYS A 43 -5.14 1.60 16.95
N VAL A 44 -5.23 2.30 15.82
CA VAL A 44 -5.43 3.76 15.79
C VAL A 44 -6.89 4.09 16.09
N THR A 45 -7.79 3.41 15.39
CA THR A 45 -9.24 3.47 15.59
C THR A 45 -9.85 2.10 15.31
N ASN A 46 -11.14 1.96 15.55
CA ASN A 46 -11.87 0.76 15.14
C ASN A 46 -11.84 0.65 13.60
N GLY A 47 -11.26 -0.42 13.09
CA GLY A 47 -11.07 -0.63 11.65
C GLY A 47 -9.82 -0.01 11.04
N TYR A 48 -8.88 0.47 11.84
CA TYR A 48 -7.59 0.96 11.37
C TYR A 48 -6.45 0.55 12.29
N ILE A 49 -5.49 -0.18 11.74
CA ILE A 49 -4.31 -0.69 12.44
C ILE A 49 -3.05 -0.35 11.67
N THR A 50 -1.97 0.01 12.37
CA THR A 50 -0.68 0.32 11.77
C THR A 50 0.43 -0.55 12.33
N PHE A 51 1.38 -0.91 11.49
CA PHE A 51 2.60 -1.64 11.87
C PHE A 51 3.73 -1.37 10.87
N SER A 52 4.96 -1.67 11.28
CA SER A 52 6.15 -1.53 10.42
C SER A 52 6.47 -2.84 9.70
N ALA A 53 6.81 -2.77 8.44
CA ALA A 53 7.22 -3.92 7.64
C ALA A 53 8.07 -3.52 6.43
N HIS A 54 8.71 -4.51 5.80
CA HIS A 54 9.38 -4.31 4.51
C HIS A 54 8.44 -4.72 3.38
N VAL A 55 8.32 -3.87 2.39
CA VAL A 55 7.51 -4.07 1.17
C VAL A 55 8.26 -3.55 -0.06
N PHE A 56 7.83 -3.97 -1.24
CA PHE A 56 8.38 -3.53 -2.54
C PHE A 56 9.86 -3.85 -2.76
N ASP A 57 10.41 -4.84 -2.08
CA ASP A 57 11.85 -5.16 -2.10
C ASP A 57 12.72 -3.96 -1.63
N TYR A 58 12.13 -3.06 -0.84
CA TYR A 58 12.81 -1.88 -0.32
C TYR A 58 13.62 -2.21 0.95
N ALA A 59 14.85 -1.69 1.03
CA ALA A 59 15.79 -2.01 2.10
C ALA A 59 15.38 -1.44 3.47
N HIS A 60 14.57 -0.38 3.49
CA HIS A 60 14.14 0.27 4.72
C HIS A 60 12.68 -0.07 5.04
N PRO A 61 12.30 -0.19 6.34
CA PRO A 61 10.93 -0.44 6.70
C PRO A 61 10.03 0.76 6.36
N LEU A 62 8.80 0.45 5.96
CA LEU A 62 7.72 1.41 5.80
C LEU A 62 6.62 1.09 6.81
N MET A 63 5.74 2.04 7.05
CA MET A 63 4.55 1.82 7.84
C MET A 63 3.41 1.36 6.94
N LEU A 64 2.71 0.33 7.37
CA LEU A 64 1.48 -0.13 6.74
C LEU A 64 0.29 0.22 7.63
N GLY A 65 -0.71 0.85 7.04
CA GLY A 65 -2.00 1.12 7.65
C GLY A 65 -3.07 0.25 6.99
N ILE A 66 -3.65 -0.68 7.71
CA ILE A 66 -4.72 -1.53 7.20
C ILE A 66 -6.06 -0.93 7.60
N HIS A 67 -6.81 -0.50 6.59
CA HIS A 67 -8.20 -0.08 6.75
C HIS A 67 -9.11 -1.29 6.48
N TYR A 68 -9.88 -1.67 7.45
CA TYR A 68 -10.69 -2.89 7.41
C TYR A 68 -12.05 -2.73 8.07
N ASN A 69 -12.96 -3.58 7.66
CA ASN A 69 -14.22 -3.82 8.35
C ASN A 69 -14.33 -5.30 8.76
N PRO A 70 -15.37 -5.73 9.47
CA PRO A 70 -15.49 -7.11 9.92
C PRO A 70 -15.44 -8.18 8.82
N LEU A 71 -15.61 -7.80 7.55
CA LEU A 71 -15.72 -8.72 6.43
C LEU A 71 -14.49 -8.72 5.51
N LYS A 72 -13.75 -7.59 5.44
CA LYS A 72 -12.67 -7.43 4.46
C LYS A 72 -11.69 -6.31 4.78
N ILE A 73 -10.50 -6.38 4.16
CA ILE A 73 -9.60 -5.23 4.01
C ILE A 73 -10.19 -4.30 2.95
N GLU A 74 -10.36 -3.03 3.28
CA GLU A 74 -10.86 -2.02 2.36
C GLU A 74 -9.74 -1.49 1.46
N PHE A 75 -8.63 -1.08 2.06
CA PHE A 75 -7.39 -0.72 1.38
C PHE A 75 -6.21 -0.75 2.36
N ILE A 76 -5.00 -0.76 1.80
CA ILE A 76 -3.76 -0.66 2.55
C ILE A 76 -3.12 0.68 2.23
N GLU A 77 -2.83 1.45 3.25
CA GLU A 77 -2.05 2.67 3.19
C GLU A 77 -0.58 2.36 3.50
N ILE A 78 0.34 2.98 2.78
CA ILE A 78 1.78 2.81 3.01
C ILE A 78 2.40 4.20 3.15
N PHE A 79 3.17 4.40 4.20
CA PHE A 79 3.77 5.69 4.52
C PHE A 79 5.13 5.53 5.21
N ARG A 80 5.85 6.62 5.34
CA ARG A 80 7.13 6.65 6.01
C ARG A 80 6.97 6.55 7.53
N PRO A 81 7.93 5.96 8.26
CA PRO A 81 7.95 6.04 9.71
C PRO A 81 8.11 7.50 10.18
N MET A 82 7.66 7.79 11.40
CA MET A 82 7.65 9.15 11.96
C MET A 82 9.03 9.82 11.91
N GLU A 83 10.08 9.08 12.15
CA GLU A 83 11.47 9.56 12.15
C GLU A 83 11.89 10.13 10.79
N TYR A 84 11.32 9.64 9.72
CA TYR A 84 11.58 10.16 8.38
C TYR A 84 11.05 11.59 8.21
N TYR A 85 9.87 11.87 8.72
CA TYR A 85 9.26 13.21 8.64
C TYR A 85 9.90 14.22 9.59
N GLN A 86 10.56 13.77 10.64
CA GLN A 86 11.23 14.59 11.65
C GLN A 86 12.65 15.02 11.26
N GLN A 87 13.17 14.55 10.12
CA GLN A 87 14.48 14.95 9.63
C GLN A 87 14.45 16.41 9.19
N ASP A 88 15.48 17.19 9.54
CA ASP A 88 15.60 18.60 9.15
C ASP A 88 15.60 18.80 7.62
N ALA A 89 16.09 17.80 6.88
CA ALA A 89 16.14 17.80 5.43
C ALA A 89 14.90 17.18 4.76
N TYR A 90 13.81 16.94 5.50
CA TYR A 90 12.60 16.37 4.92
C TYR A 90 12.03 17.26 3.81
N ASP A 91 11.86 16.67 2.64
CA ASP A 91 11.24 17.28 1.47
C ASP A 91 10.27 16.27 0.85
N ILE A 92 9.01 16.63 0.71
CA ILE A 92 7.97 15.75 0.19
C ILE A 92 8.23 15.35 -1.27
N ASN A 93 8.82 16.21 -2.08
CA ASN A 93 9.14 15.91 -3.47
C ASN A 93 10.27 14.89 -3.57
N VAL A 94 11.26 14.96 -2.68
CA VAL A 94 12.33 13.98 -2.56
C VAL A 94 11.76 12.64 -2.12
N SER A 95 10.92 12.62 -1.09
CA SER A 95 10.23 11.41 -0.62
C SER A 95 9.41 10.76 -1.73
N PHE A 96 8.62 11.56 -2.45
CA PHE A 96 7.81 11.08 -3.57
C PHE A 96 8.67 10.46 -4.68
N SER A 97 9.76 11.14 -5.10
CA SER A 97 10.69 10.63 -6.11
C SER A 97 11.31 9.30 -5.71
N GLU A 98 11.77 9.18 -4.47
CA GLU A 98 12.38 7.93 -3.98
C GLU A 98 11.38 6.77 -3.97
N LEU A 99 10.16 6.98 -3.48
CA LEU A 99 9.11 5.94 -3.51
C LEU A 99 8.68 5.62 -4.94
N SER A 100 8.59 6.63 -5.81
CA SER A 100 8.31 6.42 -7.23
C SER A 100 9.36 5.52 -7.90
N GLU A 101 10.65 5.73 -7.65
CA GLU A 101 11.73 4.88 -8.18
C GLU A 101 11.61 3.42 -7.70
N ILE A 102 11.27 3.21 -6.43
CA ILE A 102 11.04 1.89 -5.85
C ILE A 102 9.87 1.20 -6.56
N LEU A 103 8.76 1.91 -6.75
CA LEU A 103 7.57 1.39 -7.41
C LEU A 103 7.82 1.10 -8.89
N ILE A 104 8.57 1.96 -9.58
CA ILE A 104 8.99 1.72 -10.98
C ILE A 104 9.87 0.48 -11.08
N LYS A 105 10.80 0.30 -10.15
CA LYS A 105 11.64 -0.91 -10.11
C LYS A 105 10.83 -2.17 -9.89
N LYS A 106 9.78 -2.09 -9.06
CA LYS A 106 8.92 -3.23 -8.73
C LYS A 106 7.89 -3.55 -9.82
N TYR A 107 7.23 -2.52 -10.36
CA TYR A 107 6.05 -2.66 -11.22
C TYR A 107 6.27 -2.20 -12.66
N GLY A 108 7.40 -1.58 -12.96
CA GLY A 108 7.64 -0.95 -14.25
C GLY A 108 7.07 0.47 -14.34
N LYS A 109 6.95 0.98 -15.56
CA LYS A 109 6.45 2.32 -15.82
C LYS A 109 4.99 2.46 -15.38
N PRO A 110 4.60 3.56 -14.70
CA PRO A 110 3.21 3.77 -14.33
C PRO A 110 2.30 3.95 -15.55
N LEU A 111 1.05 3.50 -15.44
CA LEU A 111 0.02 3.66 -16.47
C LEU A 111 -0.46 5.09 -16.61
N ILE A 112 -0.57 5.78 -15.48
CA ILE A 112 -1.01 7.16 -15.38
C ILE A 112 0.08 7.93 -14.68
N THR A 113 0.61 8.94 -15.37
CA THR A 113 1.50 9.95 -14.82
C THR A 113 0.88 11.29 -15.15
N THR A 114 0.23 11.92 -14.19
CA THR A 114 -0.27 13.27 -14.37
C THR A 114 0.63 14.22 -13.58
N SER A 115 1.33 15.09 -14.30
CA SER A 115 2.04 16.22 -13.69
C SER A 115 1.09 17.36 -13.31
N ALA A 116 -0.18 17.21 -13.64
CA ALA A 116 -1.24 18.18 -13.39
C ALA A 116 -2.40 17.50 -12.67
N SER A 117 -2.24 17.24 -11.37
CA SER A 117 -3.40 17.24 -10.50
C SER A 117 -3.97 18.67 -10.46
N ILE A 118 -5.18 18.84 -9.96
CA ILE A 118 -5.85 20.15 -9.79
C ILE A 118 -4.93 21.20 -9.11
N ASN A 119 -3.90 20.77 -8.38
CA ASN A 119 -2.95 21.60 -7.65
C ASN A 119 -1.49 21.49 -8.15
N GLY A 120 -1.22 20.89 -9.32
CA GLY A 120 0.13 20.75 -9.87
C GLY A 120 1.01 19.69 -9.20
N TYR A 121 0.46 18.84 -8.33
CA TYR A 121 1.20 17.77 -7.70
C TYR A 121 1.17 16.46 -8.51
N PRO A 122 2.21 15.61 -8.40
CA PRO A 122 2.31 14.38 -9.15
C PRO A 122 1.27 13.35 -8.70
N CYS A 123 0.83 12.53 -9.66
CA CYS A 123 -0.01 11.36 -9.43
C CYS A 123 0.42 10.23 -10.36
N GLU A 124 0.65 9.06 -9.80
CA GLU A 124 1.08 7.85 -10.51
C GLU A 124 0.17 6.69 -10.16
N GLN A 125 -0.07 5.81 -11.13
CA GLN A 125 -0.87 4.62 -10.92
C GLN A 125 -0.24 3.42 -11.61
N TRP A 126 -0.21 2.28 -10.91
CA TRP A 126 0.11 0.98 -11.47
C TRP A 126 -1.07 0.04 -11.31
N ARG A 127 -1.27 -0.81 -12.29
CA ARG A 127 -2.26 -1.88 -12.21
C ARG A 127 -1.57 -3.22 -12.33
N THR A 128 -1.71 -4.03 -11.30
CA THR A 128 -1.26 -5.43 -11.31
C THR A 128 -2.45 -6.34 -11.64
N THR A 129 -2.23 -7.65 -11.64
CA THR A 129 -3.34 -8.60 -11.76
C THR A 129 -4.22 -8.65 -10.51
N ASP A 130 -3.70 -8.22 -9.37
CA ASP A 130 -4.31 -8.42 -8.06
C ASP A 130 -4.85 -7.12 -7.44
N TYR A 131 -4.20 -5.97 -7.71
CA TYR A 131 -4.53 -4.68 -7.09
C TYR A 131 -4.07 -3.49 -7.92
N ILE A 132 -4.55 -2.32 -7.52
CA ILE A 132 -4.12 -1.02 -8.05
C ILE A 132 -3.23 -0.36 -7.00
N VAL A 133 -2.10 0.19 -7.44
CA VAL A 133 -1.22 1.04 -6.63
C VAL A 133 -1.46 2.49 -7.04
N ASN A 134 -1.83 3.33 -6.10
CA ASN A 134 -1.98 4.77 -6.31
C ASN A 134 -0.95 5.51 -5.45
N HIS A 135 -0.12 6.33 -6.08
CA HIS A 135 0.90 7.14 -5.43
C HIS A 135 0.74 8.59 -5.87
N TYR A 136 0.45 9.49 -4.93
CA TYR A 136 0.13 10.87 -5.25
C TYR A 136 0.41 11.80 -4.07
N ILE A 137 0.53 13.09 -4.37
CA ILE A 137 0.55 14.16 -3.36
C ILE A 137 -0.80 14.88 -3.40
N MET A 138 -1.41 15.07 -2.25
CA MET A 138 -2.63 15.84 -2.06
C MET A 138 -2.36 16.99 -1.12
N ASP A 139 -2.88 18.17 -1.47
CA ASP A 139 -2.83 19.35 -0.62
C ASP A 139 -4.21 19.65 -0.04
N ARG A 140 -4.40 19.32 1.23
CA ARG A 140 -5.60 19.70 2.00
C ARG A 140 -5.31 20.76 3.04
N PHE A 141 -4.34 20.46 3.89
CA PHE A 141 -3.86 21.31 5.00
C PHE A 141 -2.33 21.43 4.94
N GLY A 142 -1.78 21.43 3.76
CA GLY A 142 -0.42 21.25 3.38
C GLY A 142 -0.25 20.00 2.53
N PRO A 143 0.86 19.87 1.78
CA PRO A 143 1.08 18.72 0.90
C PRO A 143 1.33 17.45 1.71
N GLU A 144 0.59 16.39 1.38
CA GLU A 144 0.70 15.06 1.97
C GLU A 144 0.90 14.01 0.89
N GLU A 145 1.88 13.14 1.10
CA GLU A 145 2.16 12.00 0.22
C GLU A 145 1.28 10.82 0.60
N HIS A 146 0.60 10.23 -0.38
CA HIS A 146 -0.26 9.07 -0.23
C HIS A 146 0.19 7.93 -1.14
N LEU A 147 0.26 6.74 -0.59
CA LEU A 147 0.52 5.51 -1.31
C LEU A 147 -0.50 4.47 -0.84
N HIS A 148 -1.39 4.05 -1.73
CA HIS A 148 -2.49 3.15 -1.42
C HIS A 148 -2.46 1.90 -2.30
N ILE A 149 -2.74 0.75 -1.70
CA ILE A 149 -3.01 -0.52 -2.37
C ILE A 149 -4.50 -0.80 -2.27
N ASN A 150 -5.14 -0.91 -3.43
CA ASN A 150 -6.58 -1.18 -3.53
C ASN A 150 -6.78 -2.49 -4.28
N PHE A 151 -7.27 -3.52 -3.60
CA PHE A 151 -7.64 -4.77 -4.25
C PHE A 151 -8.78 -4.57 -5.25
N TYR A 152 -8.75 -5.33 -6.34
CA TYR A 152 -9.90 -5.37 -7.24
C TYR A 152 -11.12 -5.93 -6.52
N LYS A 153 -12.27 -5.34 -6.77
CA LYS A 153 -13.55 -5.87 -6.29
C LYS A 153 -13.80 -7.22 -6.97
N SER A 154 -14.05 -8.20 -6.15
CA SER A 154 -14.42 -9.55 -6.60
C SER A 154 -15.87 -9.57 -7.10
#